data_0a3bb8878b38f1daa951fb131a14e4ea
#
_entry.id   0a3bb8878b38f1daa951fb131a14e4ea
#
_cell.length_a   1.000
_cell.length_b   1.000
_cell.length_c   1.000
_cell.angle_alpha   90.00
_cell.angle_beta   90.00
_cell.angle_gamma   90.00
#
_symmetry.space_group_name_H-M   'P 1'
#
loop_
_entity.id
_entity.type
_entity.pdbx_description
1 polymer ?
#
loop_
_entity_poly.entity_id
_entity_poly.type
_entity_poly.pdbx_seq_one_letter_code
_entity_poly.pdbx_strand_id
1 'polypeptide(L)'
;MRASPGAGDPARRLPFTVLVVGTLLLAHPAPGLAVGTWTPTSTMGAPTPRSRQSAVWTGSKMIVWGGVDTTYSNTGGIYDPATDSWTAMSTTGAPTPRVSHTAVWTGSRMIVWGGDGGSSLNTGGVYDPATNSWTATSTTGAPTPRDWHTAVWTGSKMIVWGGAQTGVGYTNTGGIYDPVTNSWAATSTMGAPGPRHVHTAVWTGSKMIVFGGWNNGFGYANTGGVYDPATNSWAATTTTGASARNYHTAVWTGSRMIVWGGETSVLTNTGGIYDPVTNSWTATSTTGAPTPRESHTAVWTGSRMIVWGGDAPYPTQTDTGGMYDPATDSWTATSTTAAPTPRESHTAVWAGSRMIVWGGNTGAYTNTGGIYDGPTVLPNPTDFYTVTPCRLADTRNAAGPTGGPALGASATRSFPVTGGVCGVPPTAKAISVNLTAVGAAAPGFLVLFPGDAFGPPLASTINFTAGVTRANNAVVPLDGSGTINVKNGSAAAVHFVLDVNGYFQ
;
A
#
# COMPACT_ATOMS: atom_id res chain seq x y z
N MET A 1 64.63 2.83 68.85
CA MET A 1 64.52 2.11 70.14
C MET A 1 63.02 1.89 70.42
N ARG A 2 62.64 0.65 70.48
CA ARG A 2 61.72 -0.01 71.45
C ARG A 2 60.56 0.87 71.96
N ALA A 3 59.34 0.51 72.11
CA ALA A 3 58.62 -0.79 72.18
C ALA A 3 57.13 -0.53 72.14
N SER A 4 56.36 -1.51 71.66
CA SER A 4 54.95 -1.72 72.02
C SER A 4 54.74 -2.02 73.55
N PRO A 5 53.54 -2.25 74.11
CA PRO A 5 52.20 -2.50 73.49
C PRO A 5 51.03 -1.92 74.37
N GLY A 6 49.78 -2.15 73.91
CA GLY A 6 48.64 -2.19 74.87
C GLY A 6 47.26 -1.97 74.29
N ALA A 7 46.57 -3.00 73.97
CA ALA A 7 45.21 -3.46 74.15
C ALA A 7 44.03 -2.46 74.33
N GLY A 8 42.93 -2.72 73.65
CA GLY A 8 41.60 -2.30 74.04
C GLY A 8 40.58 -2.12 72.92
N ASP A 9 39.92 -3.21 72.52
CA ASP A 9 38.62 -3.19 71.80
C ASP A 9 37.52 -2.67 72.72
N PRO A 10 36.44 -2.01 72.23
CA PRO A 10 35.36 -2.68 71.54
C PRO A 10 34.58 -1.86 70.47
N ALA A 11 34.17 -2.61 69.44
CA ALA A 11 32.92 -2.51 68.74
C ALA A 11 32.24 -1.11 68.56
N ARG A 12 32.39 -0.49 67.40
CA ARG A 12 31.37 0.38 66.80
C ARG A 12 30.93 -0.21 65.45
N ARG A 13 29.69 -0.70 65.45
CA ARG A 13 28.95 -1.09 64.24
C ARG A 13 28.68 0.17 63.42
N LEU A 14 29.22 0.28 62.22
CA LEU A 14 28.82 1.21 61.20
C LEU A 14 27.73 0.53 60.36
N PRO A 15 26.65 1.25 59.99
CA PRO A 15 25.61 0.66 59.12
C PRO A 15 26.16 0.55 57.69
N PHE A 16 26.07 -0.63 57.11
CA PHE A 16 26.26 -0.89 55.70
C PHE A 16 25.13 -0.22 54.91
N THR A 17 25.36 0.92 54.30
CA THR A 17 24.50 1.50 53.27
C THR A 17 24.74 0.69 52.00
N VAL A 18 23.83 -0.21 51.64
CA VAL A 18 23.80 -0.88 50.35
C VAL A 18 23.36 0.16 49.32
N LEU A 19 24.33 0.69 48.56
CA LEU A 19 24.07 1.50 47.38
C LEU A 19 23.55 0.56 46.27
N VAL A 20 22.23 0.45 46.14
CA VAL A 20 21.61 -0.19 44.99
C VAL A 20 21.83 0.75 43.78
N VAL A 21 22.87 0.50 43.01
CA VAL A 21 23.02 1.10 41.66
C VAL A 21 22.01 0.41 40.78
N GLY A 22 20.82 1.01 40.70
CA GLY A 22 19.81 0.65 39.69
C GLY A 22 20.39 1.00 38.32
N THR A 23 20.93 0.01 37.62
CA THR A 23 21.14 0.08 36.17
C THR A 23 19.77 0.25 35.51
N LEU A 24 19.44 1.49 35.12
CA LEU A 24 18.32 1.77 34.25
C LEU A 24 18.68 1.14 32.89
N LEU A 25 18.28 -0.13 32.71
CA LEU A 25 18.24 -0.74 31.38
C LEU A 25 17.19 0.05 30.60
N LEU A 26 17.67 1.03 29.81
CA LEU A 26 16.91 1.56 28.69
C LEU A 26 16.58 0.36 27.80
N ALA A 27 15.40 -0.19 27.94
CA ALA A 27 14.88 -1.18 27.01
C ALA A 27 14.84 -0.50 25.64
N HIS A 28 15.84 -0.80 24.81
CA HIS A 28 15.72 -0.57 23.39
C HIS A 28 14.51 -1.40 22.94
N PRO A 29 13.51 -0.82 22.29
CA PRO A 29 12.46 -1.64 21.73
C PRO A 29 13.13 -2.67 20.83
N ALA A 30 12.87 -3.95 21.08
CA ALA A 30 13.32 -5.01 20.20
C ALA A 30 12.88 -4.64 18.78
N PRO A 31 13.75 -4.79 17.75
CA PRO A 31 13.33 -4.58 16.38
C PRO A 31 12.07 -5.42 16.15
N GLY A 32 10.96 -4.76 15.82
CA GLY A 32 9.68 -5.43 15.59
C GLY A 32 9.90 -6.55 14.58
N LEU A 33 9.36 -7.75 14.86
CA LEU A 33 9.45 -8.86 13.94
C LEU A 33 8.91 -8.42 12.58
N ALA A 34 9.66 -8.69 11.51
CA ALA A 34 9.23 -8.46 10.13
C ALA A 34 7.92 -9.22 9.87
N VAL A 35 6.98 -8.57 9.21
CA VAL A 35 5.61 -9.08 9.04
C VAL A 35 5.26 -9.29 7.58
N GLY A 36 4.26 -10.14 7.33
CA GLY A 36 3.76 -10.49 6.00
C GLY A 36 4.55 -11.61 5.35
N THR A 37 4.08 -12.03 4.20
CA THR A 37 4.66 -13.13 3.41
C THR A 37 4.78 -12.71 1.95
N TRP A 38 5.78 -13.30 1.26
CA TRP A 38 5.95 -13.11 -0.16
C TRP A 38 5.66 -14.40 -0.92
N THR A 39 5.02 -14.28 -2.08
CA THR A 39 4.82 -15.35 -3.05
C THR A 39 5.38 -14.87 -4.39
N PRO A 40 6.30 -15.62 -5.04
CA PRO A 40 6.80 -15.25 -6.36
C PRO A 40 5.68 -15.20 -7.40
N THR A 41 5.76 -14.27 -8.37
CA THR A 41 4.88 -14.28 -9.54
C THR A 41 5.44 -15.20 -10.62
N SER A 42 4.55 -15.80 -11.41
CA SER A 42 4.92 -16.57 -12.60
C SER A 42 5.76 -15.72 -13.57
N THR A 43 6.77 -16.34 -14.18
CA THR A 43 7.51 -15.75 -15.29
C THR A 43 7.06 -16.31 -16.66
N MET A 44 6.17 -17.33 -16.67
CA MET A 44 5.65 -17.90 -17.90
C MET A 44 4.72 -16.90 -18.60
N GLY A 45 5.05 -16.52 -19.82
CA GLY A 45 4.31 -15.52 -20.58
C GLY A 45 4.50 -14.07 -20.11
N ALA A 46 5.32 -13.84 -19.09
CA ALA A 46 5.66 -12.49 -18.65
C ALA A 46 6.39 -11.70 -19.75
N PRO A 47 6.28 -10.36 -19.78
CA PRO A 47 7.12 -9.53 -20.65
C PRO A 47 8.61 -9.80 -20.43
N THR A 48 9.45 -9.45 -21.41
CA THR A 48 10.92 -9.56 -21.29
C THR A 48 11.42 -8.80 -20.05
N PRO A 49 12.58 -9.24 -19.47
CA PRO A 49 13.23 -8.55 -18.37
C PRO A 49 13.38 -7.04 -18.64
N ARG A 50 12.99 -6.18 -17.69
CA ARG A 50 13.02 -4.72 -17.92
C ARG A 50 12.95 -3.90 -16.62
N SER A 51 13.38 -2.63 -16.72
CA SER A 51 13.19 -1.63 -15.68
C SER A 51 12.52 -0.36 -16.24
N ARG A 52 12.12 0.56 -15.34
CA ARG A 52 11.49 1.86 -15.71
C ARG A 52 10.24 1.71 -16.57
N GLN A 53 9.59 0.55 -16.52
CA GLN A 53 8.26 0.34 -17.05
C GLN A 53 7.22 1.04 -16.18
N SER A 54 6.03 1.30 -16.71
CA SER A 54 4.88 1.68 -15.90
C SER A 54 4.04 0.47 -15.54
N ALA A 55 3.27 0.57 -14.43
CA ALA A 55 2.26 -0.39 -14.07
C ALA A 55 1.00 0.33 -13.56
N VAL A 56 -0.17 -0.24 -13.87
CA VAL A 56 -1.44 0.21 -13.32
C VAL A 56 -2.24 -1.00 -12.81
N TRP A 57 -3.08 -0.78 -11.81
CA TRP A 57 -4.01 -1.77 -11.29
C TRP A 57 -5.41 -1.53 -11.83
N THR A 58 -6.04 -2.55 -12.39
CA THR A 58 -7.37 -2.45 -13.03
C THR A 58 -8.54 -2.66 -12.06
N GLY A 59 -8.26 -3.03 -10.82
CA GLY A 59 -9.21 -3.56 -9.86
C GLY A 59 -9.13 -5.09 -9.71
N SER A 60 -8.57 -5.79 -10.72
CA SER A 60 -8.39 -7.25 -10.70
C SER A 60 -7.08 -7.73 -11.30
N LYS A 61 -6.44 -6.94 -12.17
CA LYS A 61 -5.21 -7.31 -12.90
C LYS A 61 -4.20 -6.16 -12.89
N MET A 62 -2.91 -6.50 -12.97
CA MET A 62 -1.84 -5.52 -13.15
C MET A 62 -1.49 -5.45 -14.64
N ILE A 63 -1.50 -4.26 -15.22
CA ILE A 63 -1.02 -4.02 -16.59
C ILE A 63 0.36 -3.36 -16.49
N VAL A 64 1.35 -3.96 -17.15
CA VAL A 64 2.73 -3.44 -17.24
C VAL A 64 3.02 -3.10 -18.70
N TRP A 65 3.65 -1.93 -18.96
CA TRP A 65 3.99 -1.53 -20.32
C TRP A 65 5.27 -0.69 -20.41
N GLY A 66 5.98 -0.80 -21.54
CA GLY A 66 7.16 0.01 -21.85
C GLY A 66 8.38 -0.42 -21.03
N GLY A 67 9.29 0.51 -20.81
CA GLY A 67 10.53 0.25 -20.05
C GLY A 67 11.73 0.00 -20.96
N VAL A 68 12.83 -0.41 -20.34
CA VAL A 68 14.11 -0.72 -21.00
C VAL A 68 14.64 -2.05 -20.56
N ASP A 69 15.12 -2.83 -21.52
CA ASP A 69 16.04 -3.94 -21.34
C ASP A 69 17.39 -3.57 -22.00
N THR A 70 17.79 -4.22 -23.06
CA THR A 70 18.93 -3.77 -23.91
C THR A 70 18.54 -2.62 -24.84
N THR A 71 17.24 -2.43 -25.07
CA THR A 71 16.64 -1.38 -25.90
C THR A 71 15.35 -0.88 -25.27
N TYR A 72 14.86 0.28 -25.69
CA TYR A 72 13.54 0.73 -25.28
C TYR A 72 12.45 -0.22 -25.79
N SER A 73 11.39 -0.39 -25.00
CA SER A 73 10.32 -1.33 -25.29
C SER A 73 8.97 -0.63 -25.48
N ASN A 74 8.13 -1.17 -26.38
CA ASN A 74 6.72 -0.85 -26.51
C ASN A 74 5.82 -2.08 -26.32
N THR A 75 6.38 -3.13 -25.72
CA THR A 75 5.63 -4.31 -25.34
C THR A 75 5.15 -4.22 -23.90
N GLY A 76 4.19 -5.05 -23.54
CA GLY A 76 3.65 -5.12 -22.19
C GLY A 76 2.94 -6.44 -21.91
N GLY A 77 2.41 -6.57 -20.72
CA GLY A 77 1.64 -7.74 -20.30
C GLY A 77 0.60 -7.40 -19.24
N ILE A 78 -0.40 -8.24 -19.17
CA ILE A 78 -1.47 -8.20 -18.19
C ILE A 78 -1.28 -9.39 -17.25
N TYR A 79 -1.00 -9.13 -16.00
CA TYR A 79 -0.87 -10.13 -14.95
C TYR A 79 -2.17 -10.32 -14.20
N ASP A 80 -2.61 -11.56 -14.12
CA ASP A 80 -3.77 -11.97 -13.32
C ASP A 80 -3.28 -12.68 -12.04
N PRO A 81 -3.36 -12.05 -10.88
CA PRO A 81 -2.91 -12.66 -9.62
C PRO A 81 -3.83 -13.78 -9.12
N ALA A 82 -5.05 -13.91 -9.65
CA ALA A 82 -5.95 -15.01 -9.27
C ALA A 82 -5.54 -16.34 -9.90
N THR A 83 -4.91 -16.31 -11.08
CA THR A 83 -4.46 -17.48 -11.83
C THR A 83 -2.94 -17.57 -11.95
N ASP A 84 -2.20 -16.58 -11.39
CA ASP A 84 -0.76 -16.42 -11.51
C ASP A 84 -0.29 -16.54 -12.98
N SER A 85 -0.95 -15.83 -13.89
CA SER A 85 -0.70 -15.93 -15.32
C SER A 85 -0.56 -14.58 -16.01
N TRP A 86 0.17 -14.57 -17.13
CA TRP A 86 0.38 -13.40 -17.97
C TRP A 86 -0.31 -13.52 -19.32
N THR A 87 -0.87 -12.44 -19.80
CA THR A 87 -1.41 -12.29 -21.15
C THR A 87 -0.66 -11.17 -21.85
N ALA A 88 -0.16 -11.43 -23.06
CA ALA A 88 0.57 -10.43 -23.84
C ALA A 88 -0.36 -9.31 -24.33
N MET A 89 0.13 -8.07 -24.31
CA MET A 89 -0.54 -6.92 -24.90
C MET A 89 -0.24 -6.83 -26.41
N SER A 90 -1.21 -6.37 -27.18
CA SER A 90 -1.01 -6.03 -28.60
C SER A 90 0.02 -4.91 -28.74
N THR A 91 0.89 -5.01 -29.72
CA THR A 91 1.80 -3.93 -30.14
C THR A 91 1.28 -3.14 -31.34
N THR A 92 0.18 -3.60 -31.96
CA THR A 92 -0.45 -2.90 -33.09
C THR A 92 -1.08 -1.59 -32.62
N GLY A 93 -0.61 -0.47 -33.15
CA GLY A 93 -1.04 0.85 -32.74
C GLY A 93 -0.49 1.33 -31.40
N ALA A 94 0.35 0.54 -30.72
CA ALA A 94 1.00 0.94 -29.48
C ALA A 94 1.92 2.15 -29.70
N PRO A 95 2.09 3.02 -28.69
CA PRO A 95 3.09 4.09 -28.77
C PRO A 95 4.50 3.54 -29.04
N THR A 96 5.39 4.38 -29.58
CA THR A 96 6.81 4.01 -29.80
C THR A 96 7.48 3.54 -28.51
N PRO A 97 8.53 2.69 -28.62
CA PRO A 97 9.30 2.23 -27.46
C PRO A 97 9.80 3.39 -26.60
N ARG A 98 9.65 3.28 -25.24
CA ARG A 98 9.97 4.38 -24.33
C ARG A 98 10.16 3.98 -22.88
N VAL A 99 10.88 4.83 -22.15
CA VAL A 99 11.06 4.81 -20.69
C VAL A 99 10.63 6.13 -20.07
N SER A 100 10.57 6.21 -18.74
CA SER A 100 10.31 7.46 -18.00
C SER A 100 9.04 8.20 -18.46
N HIS A 101 8.11 7.43 -19.03
CA HIS A 101 6.75 7.86 -19.36
C HIS A 101 5.85 7.70 -18.14
N THR A 102 4.66 8.24 -18.20
CA THR A 102 3.63 8.02 -17.17
C THR A 102 2.50 7.16 -17.70
N ALA A 103 1.84 6.44 -16.81
CA ALA A 103 0.60 5.71 -17.09
C ALA A 103 -0.43 5.97 -16.00
N VAL A 104 -1.69 6.12 -16.39
CA VAL A 104 -2.83 6.22 -15.47
C VAL A 104 -3.92 5.24 -15.88
N TRP A 105 -4.69 4.75 -14.89
CA TRP A 105 -5.85 3.91 -15.11
C TRP A 105 -7.13 4.73 -15.02
N THR A 106 -8.01 4.64 -16.02
CA THR A 106 -9.25 5.42 -16.10
C THR A 106 -10.46 4.75 -15.43
N GLY A 107 -10.28 3.53 -14.94
CA GLY A 107 -11.36 2.64 -14.52
C GLY A 107 -11.69 1.57 -15.56
N SER A 108 -11.31 1.79 -16.84
CA SER A 108 -11.53 0.84 -17.94
C SER A 108 -10.38 0.77 -18.94
N ARG A 109 -9.53 1.80 -19.02
CA ARG A 109 -8.43 1.91 -19.99
C ARG A 109 -7.16 2.42 -19.31
N MET A 110 -5.99 2.06 -19.88
CA MET A 110 -4.71 2.63 -19.49
C MET A 110 -4.32 3.73 -20.47
N ILE A 111 -3.98 4.92 -19.97
CA ILE A 111 -3.43 6.00 -20.78
C ILE A 111 -1.93 6.10 -20.49
N VAL A 112 -1.12 5.99 -21.54
CA VAL A 112 0.34 6.19 -21.50
C VAL A 112 0.66 7.49 -22.22
N TRP A 113 1.59 8.33 -21.68
CA TRP A 113 1.99 9.56 -22.35
C TRP A 113 3.42 9.96 -22.04
N GLY A 114 4.07 10.64 -23.02
CA GLY A 114 5.40 11.19 -22.87
C GLY A 114 6.50 10.13 -22.77
N GLY A 115 7.59 10.46 -22.10
CA GLY A 115 8.73 9.58 -21.90
C GLY A 115 9.87 9.86 -22.87
N ASP A 116 10.92 9.05 -22.76
CA ASP A 116 12.12 9.07 -23.59
C ASP A 116 12.16 7.85 -24.52
N GLY A 117 12.27 8.07 -25.82
CA GLY A 117 12.44 7.08 -26.88
C GLY A 117 13.74 7.29 -27.67
N GLY A 118 14.78 7.85 -27.02
CA GLY A 118 16.00 8.39 -27.62
C GLY A 118 16.00 9.92 -27.67
N SER A 119 14.83 10.50 -27.48
CA SER A 119 14.56 11.90 -27.14
C SER A 119 13.21 11.99 -26.44
N SER A 120 12.96 13.09 -25.72
CA SER A 120 11.68 13.32 -25.05
C SER A 120 10.53 13.29 -26.05
N LEU A 121 9.38 12.75 -25.64
CA LEU A 121 8.20 12.52 -26.48
C LEU A 121 6.99 13.31 -25.95
N ASN A 122 6.09 13.71 -26.89
CA ASN A 122 4.76 14.25 -26.58
C ASN A 122 3.63 13.40 -27.19
N THR A 123 3.94 12.18 -27.55
CA THR A 123 3.00 11.18 -28.03
C THR A 123 2.56 10.25 -26.91
N GLY A 124 1.43 9.61 -27.08
CA GLY A 124 0.91 8.62 -26.13
C GLY A 124 -0.11 7.70 -26.77
N GLY A 125 -0.72 6.86 -25.95
CA GLY A 125 -1.78 5.96 -26.39
C GLY A 125 -2.73 5.58 -25.25
N VAL A 126 -3.94 5.26 -25.63
CA VAL A 126 -4.99 4.72 -24.79
C VAL A 126 -5.13 3.24 -25.10
N TYR A 127 -4.85 2.39 -24.14
CA TYR A 127 -4.99 0.94 -24.25
C TYR A 127 -6.32 0.48 -23.67
N ASP A 128 -7.05 -0.29 -24.45
CA ASP A 128 -8.29 -0.94 -24.04
C ASP A 128 -8.01 -2.45 -23.82
N PRO A 129 -8.00 -2.94 -22.56
CA PRO A 129 -7.74 -4.35 -22.28
C PRO A 129 -8.89 -5.28 -22.72
N ALA A 130 -10.11 -4.77 -22.90
CA ALA A 130 -11.24 -5.59 -23.34
C ALA A 130 -11.12 -6.01 -24.81
N THR A 131 -10.51 -5.15 -25.64
CA THR A 131 -10.29 -5.40 -27.07
C THR A 131 -8.82 -5.68 -27.40
N ASN A 132 -7.91 -5.58 -26.43
CA ASN A 132 -6.47 -5.68 -26.59
C ASN A 132 -5.95 -4.75 -27.70
N SER A 133 -6.39 -3.49 -27.72
CA SER A 133 -6.07 -2.53 -28.79
C SER A 133 -5.63 -1.17 -28.26
N TRP A 134 -4.92 -0.42 -29.10
CA TRP A 134 -4.41 0.90 -28.80
C TRP A 134 -5.04 1.96 -29.70
N THR A 135 -5.28 3.14 -29.14
CA THR A 135 -5.67 4.35 -29.85
C THR A 135 -4.69 5.46 -29.50
N ALA A 136 -4.13 6.16 -30.49
CA ALA A 136 -3.17 7.23 -30.24
C ALA A 136 -3.83 8.43 -29.56
N THR A 137 -3.13 9.05 -28.59
CA THR A 137 -3.52 10.36 -28.06
C THR A 137 -3.22 11.46 -29.06
N SER A 138 -4.06 12.51 -29.11
CA SER A 138 -3.80 13.70 -29.91
C SER A 138 -2.47 14.36 -29.50
N THR A 139 -1.74 14.87 -30.48
CA THR A 139 -0.58 15.75 -30.26
C THR A 139 -0.92 17.23 -30.39
N THR A 140 -2.11 17.53 -30.92
CA THR A 140 -2.59 18.93 -31.05
C THR A 140 -2.93 19.49 -29.68
N GLY A 141 -2.27 20.58 -29.29
CA GLY A 141 -2.41 21.18 -27.96
C GLY A 141 -1.76 20.40 -26.83
N ALA A 142 -1.11 19.26 -27.13
CA ALA A 142 -0.38 18.50 -26.11
C ALA A 142 0.79 19.32 -25.56
N PRO A 143 1.20 19.09 -24.29
CA PRO A 143 2.42 19.67 -23.77
C PRO A 143 3.64 19.33 -24.64
N THR A 144 4.68 20.17 -24.58
CA THR A 144 5.96 19.90 -25.27
C THR A 144 6.52 18.52 -24.89
N PRO A 145 7.32 17.89 -25.78
CA PRO A 145 7.95 16.60 -25.52
C PRO A 145 8.69 16.59 -24.18
N ARG A 146 8.47 15.55 -23.35
CA ARG A 146 9.05 15.46 -22.00
C ARG A 146 9.10 14.05 -21.44
N ASP A 147 10.04 13.82 -20.55
CA ASP A 147 10.21 12.65 -19.73
C ASP A 147 10.32 13.01 -18.23
N TRP A 148 10.30 12.04 -17.33
CA TRP A 148 10.38 12.26 -15.86
C TRP A 148 9.35 13.28 -15.33
N HIS A 149 8.25 13.44 -16.04
CA HIS A 149 7.08 14.20 -15.61
C HIS A 149 6.20 13.35 -14.70
N THR A 150 5.22 13.96 -14.09
CA THR A 150 4.17 13.23 -13.35
C THR A 150 2.84 13.30 -14.07
N ALA A 151 1.98 12.30 -13.82
CA ALA A 151 0.59 12.30 -14.25
C ALA A 151 -0.32 11.81 -13.14
N VAL A 152 -1.51 12.41 -13.05
CA VAL A 152 -2.58 11.97 -12.15
C VAL A 152 -3.89 11.81 -12.94
N TRP A 153 -4.75 10.88 -12.49
CA TRP A 153 -6.09 10.71 -13.04
C TRP A 153 -7.12 11.38 -12.12
N THR A 154 -7.95 12.25 -12.68
CA THR A 154 -8.96 13.03 -11.93
C THR A 154 -10.29 12.32 -11.74
N GLY A 155 -10.45 11.12 -12.29
CA GLY A 155 -11.74 10.44 -12.47
C GLY A 155 -12.33 10.61 -13.86
N SER A 156 -11.90 11.65 -14.62
CA SER A 156 -12.37 11.92 -15.98
C SER A 156 -11.28 12.38 -16.94
N LYS A 157 -10.19 12.98 -16.44
CA LYS A 157 -9.09 13.54 -17.23
C LYS A 157 -7.73 13.18 -16.66
N MET A 158 -6.70 13.15 -17.50
CA MET A 158 -5.30 12.99 -17.05
C MET A 158 -4.65 14.36 -16.99
N ILE A 159 -4.05 14.71 -15.87
CA ILE A 159 -3.22 15.91 -15.71
C ILE A 159 -1.76 15.51 -15.74
N VAL A 160 -0.99 16.08 -16.66
CA VAL A 160 0.46 15.92 -16.80
C VAL A 160 1.15 17.21 -16.39
N TRP A 161 2.27 17.14 -15.63
CA TRP A 161 2.99 18.35 -15.23
C TRP A 161 4.49 18.12 -15.06
N GLY A 162 5.30 19.17 -15.34
CA GLY A 162 6.74 19.17 -15.12
C GLY A 162 7.50 18.27 -16.11
N GLY A 163 8.68 17.81 -15.70
CA GLY A 163 9.53 16.91 -16.46
C GLY A 163 10.74 17.59 -17.12
N ALA A 164 11.55 16.76 -17.77
CA ALA A 164 12.71 17.16 -18.57
C ALA A 164 12.38 17.19 -20.05
N GLN A 165 13.04 18.07 -20.80
CA GLN A 165 12.95 18.21 -22.24
C GLN A 165 14.35 18.08 -22.84
N THR A 166 14.55 17.13 -23.74
CA THR A 166 15.85 16.90 -24.36
C THR A 166 16.39 18.18 -25.05
N GLY A 167 17.58 18.59 -24.64
CA GLY A 167 18.26 19.78 -25.22
C GLY A 167 17.73 21.14 -24.74
N VAL A 168 16.67 21.17 -23.86
CA VAL A 168 16.04 22.42 -23.39
C VAL A 168 16.18 22.58 -21.88
N GLY A 169 16.09 21.50 -21.10
CA GLY A 169 16.11 21.51 -19.63
C GLY A 169 14.78 21.09 -19.03
N TYR A 170 14.47 21.60 -17.84
CA TYR A 170 13.26 21.23 -17.12
C TYR A 170 12.12 22.22 -17.36
N THR A 171 10.89 21.78 -17.12
CA THR A 171 9.71 22.59 -17.38
C THR A 171 8.79 22.66 -16.18
N ASN A 172 8.00 23.74 -16.07
CA ASN A 172 6.90 23.90 -15.14
C ASN A 172 5.54 24.04 -15.85
N THR A 173 5.50 23.65 -17.11
CA THR A 173 4.26 23.58 -17.90
C THR A 173 3.60 22.22 -17.72
N GLY A 174 2.32 22.13 -18.05
CA GLY A 174 1.57 20.88 -18.05
C GLY A 174 0.37 20.92 -18.99
N GLY A 175 -0.41 19.86 -18.99
CA GLY A 175 -1.63 19.76 -19.79
C GLY A 175 -2.64 18.82 -19.15
N ILE A 176 -3.88 19.06 -19.49
CA ILE A 176 -5.05 18.27 -19.11
C ILE A 176 -5.54 17.55 -20.37
N TYR A 177 -5.45 16.23 -20.38
CA TYR A 177 -5.94 15.40 -21.46
C TYR A 177 -7.35 14.89 -21.16
N ASP A 178 -8.24 15.11 -22.09
CA ASP A 178 -9.60 14.56 -22.10
C ASP A 178 -9.67 13.35 -23.03
N PRO A 179 -9.79 12.11 -22.54
CA PRO A 179 -9.83 10.93 -23.39
C PRO A 179 -11.15 10.76 -24.16
N VAL A 180 -12.22 11.46 -23.78
CA VAL A 180 -13.51 11.41 -24.48
C VAL A 180 -13.42 12.18 -25.78
N THR A 181 -12.82 13.38 -25.77
CA THR A 181 -12.68 14.25 -26.92
C THR A 181 -11.31 14.10 -27.62
N ASN A 182 -10.40 13.31 -27.04
CA ASN A 182 -9.02 13.17 -27.48
C ASN A 182 -8.33 14.54 -27.68
N SER A 183 -8.45 15.42 -26.69
CA SER A 183 -7.94 16.79 -26.77
C SER A 183 -7.19 17.20 -25.51
N TRP A 184 -6.35 18.26 -25.66
CA TRP A 184 -5.54 18.81 -24.60
C TRP A 184 -5.91 20.25 -24.29
N ALA A 185 -5.83 20.61 -23.01
CA ALA A 185 -5.85 22.00 -22.53
C ALA A 185 -4.62 22.25 -21.67
N ALA A 186 -3.99 23.44 -21.79
CA ALA A 186 -2.81 23.78 -21.02
C ALA A 186 -3.15 24.06 -19.55
N THR A 187 -2.27 23.64 -18.61
CA THR A 187 -2.32 24.12 -17.23
C THR A 187 -1.72 25.51 -17.13
N SER A 188 -2.24 26.33 -16.21
CA SER A 188 -1.64 27.62 -15.88
C SER A 188 -0.20 27.47 -15.40
N THR A 189 0.66 28.41 -15.74
CA THR A 189 2.02 28.56 -15.19
C THR A 189 2.10 29.64 -14.12
N MET A 190 1.04 30.46 -13.97
CA MET A 190 0.98 31.49 -12.95
C MET A 190 0.86 30.85 -11.56
N GLY A 191 1.82 31.14 -10.67
CA GLY A 191 1.90 30.54 -9.34
C GLY A 191 2.35 29.08 -9.31
N ALA A 192 2.63 28.47 -10.47
CA ALA A 192 3.15 27.08 -10.53
C ALA A 192 4.55 27.00 -9.87
N PRO A 193 4.88 25.85 -9.28
CA PRO A 193 6.25 25.61 -8.81
C PRO A 193 7.27 25.77 -9.96
N GLY A 194 8.53 26.10 -9.63
CA GLY A 194 9.61 26.22 -10.62
C GLY A 194 9.83 24.93 -11.45
N PRO A 195 10.46 25.07 -12.65
CA PRO A 195 10.75 23.93 -13.53
C PRO A 195 11.49 22.81 -12.84
N ARG A 196 11.03 21.55 -13.01
CA ARG A 196 11.57 20.38 -12.28
C ARG A 196 11.25 19.05 -12.93
N HIS A 197 12.04 18.04 -12.60
CA HIS A 197 11.81 16.64 -12.93
C HIS A 197 12.01 15.75 -11.69
N VAL A 198 11.71 14.46 -11.76
CA VAL A 198 11.79 13.46 -10.67
C VAL A 198 11.13 13.94 -9.36
N HIS A 199 10.10 14.75 -9.50
CA HIS A 199 9.19 15.17 -8.44
C HIS A 199 8.05 14.15 -8.30
N THR A 200 7.25 14.26 -7.26
CA THR A 200 6.05 13.44 -7.10
C THR A 200 4.78 14.27 -7.26
N ALA A 201 3.69 13.61 -7.65
CA ALA A 201 2.36 14.19 -7.66
C ALA A 201 1.34 13.20 -7.13
N VAL A 202 0.36 13.70 -6.37
CA VAL A 202 -0.80 12.93 -5.90
C VAL A 202 -2.09 13.65 -6.24
N TRP A 203 -3.17 12.88 -6.43
CA TRP A 203 -4.52 13.40 -6.64
C TRP A 203 -5.34 13.33 -5.35
N THR A 204 -5.93 14.43 -4.91
CA THR A 204 -6.69 14.51 -3.66
C THR A 204 -8.16 14.15 -3.79
N GLY A 205 -8.64 13.87 -5.00
CA GLY A 205 -10.05 13.78 -5.36
C GLY A 205 -10.57 15.05 -6.03
N SER A 206 -9.88 16.20 -5.86
CA SER A 206 -10.26 17.48 -6.47
C SER A 206 -9.07 18.31 -6.96
N LYS A 207 -7.88 18.12 -6.40
CA LYS A 207 -6.66 18.90 -6.70
C LYS A 207 -5.46 17.98 -6.88
N MET A 208 -4.45 18.43 -7.65
CA MET A 208 -3.16 17.76 -7.77
C MET A 208 -2.15 18.46 -6.84
N ILE A 209 -1.47 17.70 -5.98
CA ILE A 209 -0.37 18.21 -5.16
C ILE A 209 0.93 17.71 -5.77
N VAL A 210 1.84 18.64 -6.08
CA VAL A 210 3.20 18.39 -6.58
C VAL A 210 4.19 18.73 -5.49
N PHE A 211 5.25 17.91 -5.30
CA PHE A 211 6.28 18.20 -4.30
C PHE A 211 7.66 17.71 -4.74
N GLY A 212 8.71 18.45 -4.32
CA GLY A 212 10.09 18.04 -4.45
C GLY A 212 10.61 18.03 -5.89
N GLY A 213 11.55 17.16 -6.15
CA GLY A 213 12.23 17.01 -7.44
C GLY A 213 13.53 17.79 -7.52
N TRP A 214 14.13 17.78 -8.72
CA TRP A 214 15.35 18.51 -9.03
C TRP A 214 15.02 19.73 -9.89
N ASN A 215 15.50 20.92 -9.49
CA ASN A 215 15.27 22.20 -10.16
C ASN A 215 16.46 22.60 -11.03
N ASN A 216 16.20 23.32 -12.13
CA ASN A 216 17.25 23.99 -12.90
C ASN A 216 18.03 24.99 -12.02
N GLY A 217 19.31 24.70 -11.75
CA GLY A 217 20.23 25.62 -11.09
C GLY A 217 20.16 25.68 -9.55
N PHE A 218 19.17 25.04 -8.92
CA PHE A 218 18.98 25.12 -7.46
C PHE A 218 19.08 23.76 -6.74
N GLY A 219 19.23 22.64 -7.46
CA GLY A 219 19.34 21.30 -6.88
C GLY A 219 18.03 20.74 -6.35
N TYR A 220 18.10 20.07 -5.20
CA TYR A 220 16.93 19.43 -4.57
C TYR A 220 15.91 20.48 -4.12
N ALA A 221 14.62 20.23 -4.40
CA ALA A 221 13.53 21.11 -4.06
C ALA A 221 12.79 20.67 -2.78
N ASN A 222 12.47 21.63 -1.92
CA ASN A 222 11.49 21.49 -0.83
C ASN A 222 10.21 22.29 -1.12
N THR A 223 10.09 22.83 -2.33
CA THR A 223 8.91 23.54 -2.79
C THR A 223 7.93 22.61 -3.47
N GLY A 224 6.68 22.98 -3.46
CA GLY A 224 5.61 22.27 -4.15
C GLY A 224 4.45 23.22 -4.49
N GLY A 225 3.38 22.66 -5.01
CA GLY A 225 2.17 23.41 -5.31
C GLY A 225 0.94 22.54 -5.34
N VAL A 226 -0.18 23.15 -5.06
CA VAL A 226 -1.52 22.58 -5.15
C VAL A 226 -2.20 23.17 -6.38
N TYR A 227 -2.45 22.36 -7.37
CA TYR A 227 -3.14 22.74 -8.62
C TYR A 227 -4.63 22.43 -8.52
N ASP A 228 -5.43 23.43 -8.79
CA ASP A 228 -6.88 23.30 -8.89
C ASP A 228 -7.30 23.33 -10.37
N PRO A 229 -7.71 22.19 -10.96
CA PRO A 229 -8.13 22.15 -12.36
C PRO A 229 -9.46 22.86 -12.63
N ALA A 230 -10.31 23.09 -11.62
CA ALA A 230 -11.57 23.78 -11.79
C ALA A 230 -11.38 25.28 -12.07
N THR A 231 -10.36 25.88 -11.48
CA THR A 231 -9.99 27.29 -11.65
C THR A 231 -8.74 27.51 -12.50
N ASN A 232 -8.07 26.41 -12.91
CA ASN A 232 -6.77 26.41 -13.59
C ASN A 232 -5.74 27.29 -12.86
N SER A 233 -5.61 27.11 -11.55
CA SER A 233 -4.75 27.95 -10.70
C SER A 233 -3.88 27.13 -9.76
N TRP A 234 -2.78 27.74 -9.30
CA TRP A 234 -1.83 27.13 -8.37
C TRP A 234 -1.80 27.90 -7.04
N ALA A 235 -1.65 27.16 -5.95
CA ALA A 235 -1.30 27.66 -4.64
C ALA A 235 0.00 27.01 -4.17
N ALA A 236 0.95 27.78 -3.63
CA ALA A 236 2.22 27.24 -3.15
C ALA A 236 2.02 26.42 -1.87
N THR A 237 2.74 25.30 -1.74
CA THR A 237 2.88 24.60 -0.45
C THR A 237 3.91 25.32 0.41
N THR A 238 3.73 25.28 1.75
CA THR A 238 4.76 25.78 2.67
C THR A 238 6.06 24.98 2.53
N THR A 239 7.20 25.63 2.72
CA THR A 239 8.52 25.00 2.80
C THR A 239 8.96 24.75 4.24
N THR A 240 8.25 25.31 5.22
CA THR A 240 8.54 25.10 6.65
C THR A 240 8.27 23.65 7.03
N GLY A 241 9.28 22.96 7.54
CA GLY A 241 9.21 21.54 7.88
C GLY A 241 9.37 20.57 6.71
N ALA A 242 9.45 21.06 5.46
CA ALA A 242 9.68 20.23 4.28
C ALA A 242 11.17 20.06 3.98
N SER A 243 11.65 18.83 3.83
CA SER A 243 13.01 18.54 3.38
C SER A 243 13.10 18.53 1.85
N ALA A 244 14.09 19.21 1.29
CA ALA A 244 14.37 19.20 -0.13
C ALA A 244 14.82 17.80 -0.57
N ARG A 245 14.21 17.23 -1.63
CA ARG A 245 14.49 15.86 -2.09
C ARG A 245 14.04 15.58 -3.51
N ASN A 246 14.66 14.58 -4.14
CA ASN A 246 14.23 13.99 -5.40
C ASN A 246 14.18 12.45 -5.28
N TYR A 247 13.72 11.73 -6.30
CA TYR A 247 13.58 10.26 -6.34
C TYR A 247 12.87 9.67 -5.11
N HIS A 248 12.13 10.49 -4.38
CA HIS A 248 11.27 10.06 -3.28
C HIS A 248 9.94 9.51 -3.80
N THR A 249 9.22 8.81 -2.96
CA THR A 249 7.85 8.38 -3.25
C THR A 249 6.85 9.26 -2.50
N ALA A 250 5.62 9.31 -3.03
CA ALA A 250 4.50 9.97 -2.36
C ALA A 250 3.24 9.13 -2.49
N VAL A 251 2.43 9.10 -1.43
CA VAL A 251 1.09 8.49 -1.42
C VAL A 251 0.07 9.47 -0.87
N TRP A 252 -1.19 9.34 -1.32
CA TRP A 252 -2.32 10.09 -0.78
C TRP A 252 -3.14 9.21 0.16
N THR A 253 -3.38 9.68 1.38
CA THR A 253 -4.09 8.93 2.43
C THR A 253 -5.61 9.08 2.40
N GLY A 254 -6.13 9.91 1.51
CA GLY A 254 -7.51 10.39 1.51
C GLY A 254 -7.63 11.82 2.11
N SER A 255 -6.68 12.26 2.91
CA SER A 255 -6.66 13.60 3.54
C SER A 255 -5.29 14.28 3.52
N ARG A 256 -4.19 13.53 3.48
CA ARG A 256 -2.81 14.02 3.57
C ARG A 256 -1.91 13.35 2.55
N MET A 257 -0.85 14.03 2.13
CA MET A 257 0.21 13.44 1.32
C MET A 257 1.36 13.00 2.22
N ILE A 258 1.78 11.74 2.12
CA ILE A 258 2.99 11.24 2.79
C ILE A 258 4.08 11.13 1.74
N VAL A 259 5.23 11.75 1.98
CA VAL A 259 6.46 11.60 1.19
C VAL A 259 7.51 10.85 2.00
N TRP A 260 8.32 10.01 1.34
CA TRP A 260 9.38 9.28 2.05
C TRP A 260 10.56 8.94 1.15
N GLY A 261 11.77 8.90 1.76
CA GLY A 261 13.00 8.48 1.10
C GLY A 261 13.51 9.48 0.06
N GLY A 262 14.22 8.96 -0.92
CA GLY A 262 14.87 9.74 -1.97
C GLY A 262 16.26 10.23 -1.58
N GLU A 263 16.73 11.24 -2.28
CA GLU A 263 18.05 11.85 -2.12
C GLU A 263 17.92 13.33 -1.72
N THR A 264 18.77 13.77 -0.79
CA THR A 264 18.82 15.15 -0.23
C THR A 264 20.22 15.75 -0.26
N SER A 265 21.13 15.26 -1.01
CA SER A 265 22.60 15.29 -1.09
C SER A 265 23.21 13.95 -0.67
N VAL A 266 22.50 13.18 0.10
CA VAL A 266 22.74 11.77 0.42
C VAL A 266 21.40 11.06 0.42
N LEU A 267 21.40 9.76 0.25
CA LEU A 267 20.17 8.96 0.40
C LEU A 267 19.59 9.16 1.80
N THR A 268 18.28 9.19 1.90
CA THR A 268 17.60 9.47 3.16
C THR A 268 16.50 8.44 3.47
N ASN A 269 16.26 8.23 4.78
CA ASN A 269 15.12 7.49 5.31
C ASN A 269 14.14 8.38 6.08
N THR A 270 14.24 9.69 5.87
CA THR A 270 13.30 10.65 6.42
C THR A 270 12.07 10.78 5.53
N GLY A 271 10.98 11.24 6.09
CA GLY A 271 9.76 11.53 5.36
C GLY A 271 9.01 12.71 5.96
N GLY A 272 7.88 13.04 5.36
CA GLY A 272 7.00 14.09 5.86
C GLY A 272 5.55 13.86 5.44
N ILE A 273 4.64 14.34 6.26
CA ILE A 273 3.20 14.34 6.04
C ILE A 273 2.77 15.78 5.78
N TYR A 274 2.25 16.04 4.60
CA TYR A 274 1.69 17.32 4.22
C TYR A 274 0.18 17.32 4.40
N ASP A 275 -0.32 18.29 5.17
CA ASP A 275 -1.73 18.56 5.35
C ASP A 275 -2.13 19.75 4.46
N PRO A 276 -2.91 19.56 3.38
CA PRO A 276 -3.29 20.63 2.48
C PRO A 276 -4.34 21.59 3.08
N VAL A 277 -5.02 21.22 4.15
CA VAL A 277 -6.02 22.09 4.81
C VAL A 277 -5.32 23.16 5.62
N THR A 278 -4.28 22.78 6.37
CA THR A 278 -3.50 23.70 7.22
C THR A 278 -2.26 24.25 6.51
N ASN A 279 -1.93 23.72 5.31
CA ASN A 279 -0.70 24.00 4.57
C ASN A 279 0.53 23.82 5.47
N SER A 280 0.63 22.67 6.14
CA SER A 280 1.72 22.37 7.09
C SER A 280 2.34 21.01 6.86
N TRP A 281 3.61 20.85 7.31
CA TRP A 281 4.33 19.60 7.28
C TRP A 281 4.60 19.08 8.69
N THR A 282 4.49 17.77 8.86
CA THR A 282 4.93 17.02 10.05
C THR A 282 5.94 15.96 9.61
N ALA A 283 7.09 15.86 10.28
CA ALA A 283 8.07 14.83 9.97
C ALA A 283 7.52 13.44 10.36
N THR A 284 7.88 12.41 9.59
CA THR A 284 7.63 11.02 9.97
C THR A 284 8.75 10.50 10.88
N SER A 285 8.43 9.57 11.78
CA SER A 285 9.42 8.83 12.58
C SER A 285 10.46 8.17 11.69
N THR A 286 11.71 8.16 12.14
CA THR A 286 12.81 7.36 11.54
C THR A 286 13.11 6.10 12.34
N THR A 287 12.50 5.94 13.51
CA THR A 287 12.66 4.75 14.36
C THR A 287 12.00 3.54 13.69
N GLY A 288 12.78 2.52 13.38
CA GLY A 288 12.31 1.33 12.67
C GLY A 288 12.04 1.54 11.18
N ALA A 289 12.28 2.75 10.63
CA ALA A 289 12.17 3.01 9.20
C ALA A 289 13.17 2.17 8.41
N PRO A 290 12.85 1.80 7.16
CA PRO A 290 13.82 1.17 6.27
C PRO A 290 15.10 2.01 6.12
N THR A 291 16.20 1.39 5.70
CA THR A 291 17.45 2.08 5.39
C THR A 291 17.24 3.20 4.37
N PRO A 292 18.05 4.28 4.38
CA PRO A 292 18.02 5.32 3.37
C PRO A 292 18.03 4.76 1.95
N ARG A 293 17.16 5.27 1.06
CA ARG A 293 17.04 4.74 -0.31
C ARG A 293 16.31 5.67 -1.26
N GLU A 294 16.57 5.47 -2.54
CA GLU A 294 15.84 6.06 -3.66
C GLU A 294 15.38 5.00 -4.66
N SER A 295 14.68 5.37 -5.72
CA SER A 295 14.21 4.46 -6.79
C SER A 295 13.44 3.24 -6.26
N HIS A 296 12.90 3.37 -5.04
CA HIS A 296 12.00 2.41 -4.39
C HIS A 296 10.55 2.67 -4.83
N THR A 297 9.67 1.76 -4.48
CA THR A 297 8.22 1.95 -4.68
C THR A 297 7.50 2.15 -3.36
N ALA A 298 6.37 2.85 -3.41
CA ALA A 298 5.45 2.97 -2.29
C ALA A 298 4.00 2.77 -2.76
N VAL A 299 3.21 2.09 -1.95
CA VAL A 299 1.77 1.91 -2.16
C VAL A 299 1.02 2.29 -0.89
N TRP A 300 -0.22 2.77 -1.06
CA TRP A 300 -1.13 3.05 0.05
C TRP A 300 -2.15 1.92 0.18
N THR A 301 -2.28 1.36 1.39
CA THR A 301 -3.17 0.22 1.67
C THR A 301 -4.59 0.63 2.05
N GLY A 302 -4.86 1.93 2.17
CA GLY A 302 -6.05 2.49 2.80
C GLY A 302 -5.80 2.99 4.22
N SER A 303 -4.78 2.45 4.93
CA SER A 303 -4.41 2.85 6.29
C SER A 303 -2.91 3.01 6.51
N ARG A 304 -2.07 2.36 5.70
CA ARG A 304 -0.61 2.34 5.83
C ARG A 304 0.09 2.56 4.49
N MET A 305 1.29 3.13 4.54
CA MET A 305 2.18 3.20 3.38
C MET A 305 3.16 2.03 3.44
N ILE A 306 3.22 1.22 2.39
CA ILE A 306 4.25 0.18 2.24
C ILE A 306 5.31 0.70 1.29
N VAL A 307 6.56 0.70 1.75
CA VAL A 307 7.77 1.02 0.97
C VAL A 307 8.56 -0.26 0.76
N TRP A 308 9.06 -0.51 -0.47
CA TRP A 308 9.87 -1.70 -0.74
C TRP A 308 10.92 -1.48 -1.83
N GLY A 309 12.06 -2.19 -1.71
CA GLY A 309 13.13 -2.20 -2.68
C GLY A 309 13.85 -0.86 -2.79
N GLY A 310 14.47 -0.60 -3.93
CA GLY A 310 15.20 0.61 -4.26
C GLY A 310 16.72 0.48 -4.10
N ASP A 311 17.41 1.57 -4.39
CA ASP A 311 18.84 1.75 -4.17
C ASP A 311 19.12 2.24 -2.76
N ALA A 312 20.03 1.59 -2.05
CA ALA A 312 20.47 1.91 -0.71
C ALA A 312 21.99 2.08 -0.67
N PRO A 313 22.57 2.74 0.37
CA PRO A 313 24.02 2.77 0.52
C PRO A 313 24.56 1.35 0.72
N TYR A 314 25.36 0.89 -0.16
CA TYR A 314 26.01 -0.42 -0.28
C TYR A 314 25.44 -1.58 0.60
N PRO A 315 25.10 -2.75 0.01
CA PRO A 315 25.04 -3.00 -1.43
C PRO A 315 23.91 -2.20 -2.09
N THR A 316 24.06 -1.79 -3.34
CA THR A 316 23.25 -0.77 -3.98
C THR A 316 21.76 -1.07 -4.03
N GLN A 317 21.30 -2.29 -4.37
CA GLN A 317 19.89 -2.65 -4.35
C GLN A 317 19.50 -3.37 -3.05
N THR A 318 18.23 -3.28 -2.68
CA THR A 318 17.70 -3.92 -1.48
C THR A 318 16.37 -4.66 -1.73
N ASP A 319 16.14 -5.74 -0.96
CA ASP A 319 14.89 -6.50 -0.89
C ASP A 319 14.12 -6.24 0.41
N THR A 320 14.58 -5.26 1.18
CA THR A 320 13.93 -4.86 2.42
C THR A 320 12.85 -3.82 2.16
N GLY A 321 11.93 -3.70 3.08
CA GLY A 321 10.88 -2.69 3.06
C GLY A 321 10.33 -2.41 4.44
N GLY A 322 9.36 -1.53 4.51
CA GLY A 322 8.68 -1.18 5.75
C GLY A 322 7.28 -0.68 5.50
N MET A 323 6.49 -0.84 6.51
CA MET A 323 5.11 -0.42 6.58
C MET A 323 4.99 0.72 7.59
N TYR A 324 4.62 1.90 7.12
CA TYR A 324 4.42 3.09 7.94
C TYR A 324 2.95 3.25 8.31
N ASP A 325 2.69 3.37 9.60
CA ASP A 325 1.38 3.67 10.14
C ASP A 325 1.32 5.14 10.56
N PRO A 326 0.60 6.02 9.82
CA PRO A 326 0.53 7.43 10.15
C PRO A 326 -0.32 7.74 11.40
N ALA A 327 -1.13 6.80 11.89
CA ALA A 327 -1.92 7.00 13.10
C ALA A 327 -1.06 6.89 14.37
N THR A 328 -0.01 6.08 14.32
CA THR A 328 0.92 5.84 15.46
C THR A 328 2.31 6.40 15.21
N ASP A 329 2.57 6.98 14.02
CA ASP A 329 3.89 7.44 13.56
C ASP A 329 4.97 6.37 13.76
N SER A 330 4.68 5.13 13.32
CA SER A 330 5.57 3.99 13.55
C SER A 330 5.80 3.17 12.28
N TRP A 331 6.96 2.48 12.25
CA TRP A 331 7.35 1.59 11.18
C TRP A 331 7.38 0.13 11.64
N THR A 332 6.97 -0.77 10.76
CA THR A 332 7.13 -2.21 10.90
C THR A 332 7.82 -2.76 9.67
N ALA A 333 8.90 -3.52 9.83
CA ALA A 333 9.64 -4.09 8.71
C ALA A 333 8.78 -5.12 7.95
N THR A 334 8.88 -5.14 6.62
CA THR A 334 8.32 -6.24 5.79
C THR A 334 9.22 -7.46 5.86
N SER A 335 8.64 -8.66 5.73
CA SER A 335 9.41 -9.90 5.63
C SER A 335 10.35 -9.87 4.41
N THR A 336 11.55 -10.41 4.56
CA THR A 336 12.47 -10.70 3.45
C THR A 336 12.44 -12.18 3.05
N THR A 337 11.72 -13.02 3.80
CA THR A 337 11.57 -14.45 3.47
C THR A 337 10.78 -14.60 2.18
N ALA A 338 11.36 -15.22 1.18
CA ALA A 338 10.84 -15.39 -0.17
C ALA A 338 10.53 -14.05 -0.90
N ALA A 339 11.08 -12.92 -0.42
CA ALA A 339 10.98 -11.65 -1.13
C ALA A 339 11.66 -11.75 -2.51
N PRO A 340 11.20 -10.98 -3.51
CA PRO A 340 11.94 -10.85 -4.76
C PRO A 340 13.38 -10.38 -4.50
N THR A 341 14.32 -10.79 -5.37
CA THR A 341 15.72 -10.35 -5.28
C THR A 341 15.84 -8.83 -5.15
N PRO A 342 16.88 -8.33 -4.45
CA PRO A 342 17.15 -6.88 -4.32
C PRO A 342 17.06 -6.18 -5.66
N ARG A 343 16.31 -5.07 -5.75
CA ARG A 343 16.04 -4.38 -7.03
C ARG A 343 15.63 -2.93 -6.87
N GLU A 344 15.92 -2.16 -7.88
CA GLU A 344 15.48 -0.78 -8.06
C GLU A 344 14.65 -0.59 -9.34
N SER A 345 14.04 0.58 -9.53
CA SER A 345 13.35 0.96 -10.77
C SER A 345 12.33 -0.09 -11.24
N HIS A 346 11.78 -0.83 -10.28
CA HIS A 346 10.69 -1.78 -10.45
C HIS A 346 9.34 -1.04 -10.34
N THR A 347 8.25 -1.73 -10.61
CA THR A 347 6.91 -1.21 -10.37
C THR A 347 6.24 -1.93 -9.20
N ALA A 348 5.35 -1.23 -8.50
CA ALA A 348 4.45 -1.82 -7.52
C ALA A 348 3.04 -1.28 -7.69
N VAL A 349 2.05 -2.13 -7.45
CA VAL A 349 0.64 -1.75 -7.38
C VAL A 349 0.02 -2.33 -6.12
N TRP A 350 -0.99 -1.63 -5.58
CA TRP A 350 -1.82 -2.16 -4.50
C TRP A 350 -3.06 -2.84 -5.08
N ALA A 351 -3.21 -4.13 -4.83
CA ALA A 351 -4.27 -4.98 -5.35
C ALA A 351 -5.38 -5.22 -4.29
N GLY A 352 -5.76 -4.17 -3.58
CA GLY A 352 -6.83 -4.21 -2.57
C GLY A 352 -6.41 -4.77 -1.21
N SER A 353 -5.71 -5.90 -1.17
CA SER A 353 -5.18 -6.53 0.05
C SER A 353 -3.69 -6.88 -0.03
N ARG A 354 -3.09 -6.77 -1.22
CA ARG A 354 -1.74 -7.24 -1.53
C ARG A 354 -0.96 -6.19 -2.32
N MET A 355 0.35 -6.11 -2.10
CA MET A 355 1.25 -5.38 -2.99
C MET A 355 1.84 -6.34 -4.01
N ILE A 356 1.76 -5.99 -5.30
CA ILE A 356 2.38 -6.75 -6.38
C ILE A 356 3.56 -5.94 -6.89
N VAL A 357 4.75 -6.52 -6.85
CA VAL A 357 6.01 -5.95 -7.35
C VAL A 357 6.43 -6.70 -8.59
N TRP A 358 6.93 -6.00 -9.64
CA TRP A 358 7.42 -6.67 -10.84
C TRP A 358 8.52 -5.88 -11.55
N GLY A 359 9.44 -6.63 -12.21
CA GLY A 359 10.51 -6.08 -13.03
C GLY A 359 11.58 -5.38 -12.20
N GLY A 360 12.29 -4.46 -12.83
CA GLY A 360 13.36 -3.67 -12.20
C GLY A 360 14.76 -4.13 -12.61
N ASN A 361 15.76 -3.54 -11.95
CA ASN A 361 17.17 -3.82 -12.12
C ASN A 361 17.73 -4.45 -10.84
N THR A 362 18.37 -5.61 -10.97
CA THR A 362 19.02 -6.40 -9.90
C THR A 362 20.53 -6.50 -10.10
N GLY A 363 21.15 -5.55 -10.82
CA GLY A 363 22.44 -5.68 -11.48
C GLY A 363 22.29 -6.16 -12.93
N ALA A 364 21.12 -6.72 -13.25
CA ALA A 364 20.62 -7.01 -14.60
C ALA A 364 19.10 -6.77 -14.61
N TYR A 365 18.52 -6.53 -15.77
CA TYR A 365 17.07 -6.41 -15.89
C TYR A 365 16.39 -7.73 -15.56
N THR A 366 15.21 -7.66 -14.95
CA THR A 366 14.48 -8.86 -14.52
C THR A 366 13.01 -8.82 -14.95
N ASN A 367 12.43 -10.01 -15.16
CA ASN A 367 10.99 -10.22 -15.36
C ASN A 367 10.35 -11.02 -14.22
N THR A 368 11.05 -11.11 -13.09
CA THR A 368 10.50 -11.70 -11.87
C THR A 368 9.75 -10.67 -11.06
N GLY A 369 8.86 -11.13 -10.20
CA GLY A 369 8.14 -10.29 -9.27
C GLY A 369 7.72 -11.05 -8.03
N GLY A 370 6.92 -10.44 -7.19
CA GLY A 370 6.36 -11.05 -6.01
C GLY A 370 5.09 -10.36 -5.55
N ILE A 371 4.28 -11.13 -4.89
CA ILE A 371 3.07 -10.68 -4.20
C ILE A 371 3.38 -10.66 -2.72
N TYR A 372 3.25 -9.50 -2.11
CA TYR A 372 3.38 -9.29 -0.68
C TYR A 372 1.99 -9.30 -0.04
N ASP A 373 1.71 -10.33 0.72
CA ASP A 373 0.59 -10.35 1.65
C ASP A 373 1.06 -9.64 2.93
N GLY A 374 0.63 -8.41 3.10
CA GLY A 374 0.86 -7.68 4.36
C GLY A 374 0.34 -8.49 5.55
N PRO A 375 0.70 -8.13 6.77
CA PRO A 375 0.01 -8.70 7.91
C PRO A 375 -1.48 -8.47 7.67
N THR A 376 -2.28 -9.47 7.91
CA THR A 376 -3.72 -9.26 8.09
C THR A 376 -3.86 -8.26 9.22
N VAL A 377 -3.84 -6.97 8.86
CA VAL A 377 -4.25 -5.93 9.79
C VAL A 377 -5.74 -6.17 9.91
N LEU A 378 -6.10 -6.86 10.95
CA LEU A 378 -7.44 -6.65 11.48
C LEU A 378 -7.55 -5.13 11.59
N PRO A 379 -8.53 -4.48 10.95
CA PRO A 379 -8.72 -3.05 11.14
C PRO A 379 -8.62 -2.83 12.64
N ASN A 380 -7.72 -1.91 13.05
CA ASN A 380 -7.59 -1.60 14.47
C ASN A 380 -8.94 -1.00 14.82
N PRO A 381 -9.83 -1.76 15.48
CA PRO A 381 -11.13 -1.23 15.82
C PRO A 381 -10.85 -0.20 16.88
N THR A 382 -10.89 1.06 16.48
CA THR A 382 -10.52 2.16 17.36
C THR A 382 -11.54 2.35 18.47
N ASP A 383 -12.81 1.98 18.22
CA ASP A 383 -13.87 2.12 19.21
C ASP A 383 -14.77 0.88 19.24
N PHE A 384 -14.90 0.30 20.45
CA PHE A 384 -15.80 -0.80 20.72
C PHE A 384 -17.14 -0.28 21.26
N TYR A 385 -18.21 -0.60 20.54
CA TYR A 385 -19.57 -0.27 20.93
C TYR A 385 -20.28 -1.54 21.39
N THR A 386 -20.76 -1.55 22.63
CA THR A 386 -21.57 -2.65 23.14
C THR A 386 -22.99 -2.60 22.54
N VAL A 387 -23.53 -3.75 22.18
CA VAL A 387 -24.97 -3.91 21.93
C VAL A 387 -25.54 -4.81 23.01
N THR A 388 -26.83 -4.65 23.32
CA THR A 388 -27.54 -5.66 24.12
C THR A 388 -27.36 -7.00 23.42
N PRO A 389 -26.89 -8.07 24.11
CA PRO A 389 -26.62 -9.35 23.46
C PRO A 389 -27.77 -9.76 22.55
N CYS A 390 -27.50 -9.91 21.27
CA CYS A 390 -28.48 -10.10 20.23
C CYS A 390 -28.17 -11.37 19.43
N ARG A 391 -29.18 -12.23 19.27
CA ARG A 391 -29.06 -13.45 18.47
C ARG A 391 -29.10 -13.14 16.98
N LEU A 392 -27.94 -13.24 16.33
CA LEU A 392 -27.83 -13.08 14.89
C LEU A 392 -28.30 -14.34 14.14
N ALA A 393 -27.94 -15.52 14.62
CA ALA A 393 -28.33 -16.79 13.99
C ALA A 393 -28.54 -17.90 15.02
N ASP A 394 -29.55 -18.74 14.76
CA ASP A 394 -29.81 -19.98 15.50
C ASP A 394 -30.30 -21.05 14.54
N THR A 395 -29.41 -21.95 14.14
CA THR A 395 -29.72 -22.99 13.14
C THR A 395 -30.65 -24.08 13.63
N ARG A 396 -31.08 -24.07 14.89
CA ARG A 396 -32.12 -24.96 15.42
C ARG A 396 -33.53 -24.49 15.10
N ASN A 397 -33.70 -23.22 14.77
CA ASN A 397 -34.97 -22.62 14.38
C ASN A 397 -35.40 -23.10 12.97
N ALA A 398 -36.61 -22.76 12.57
CA ALA A 398 -37.12 -23.04 11.23
C ALA A 398 -36.15 -22.54 10.12
N ALA A 399 -36.15 -23.18 8.96
CA ALA A 399 -35.31 -22.83 7.84
C ALA A 399 -35.51 -21.36 7.42
N GLY A 400 -34.41 -20.61 7.24
CA GLY A 400 -34.42 -19.21 6.89
C GLY A 400 -33.02 -18.60 6.89
N PRO A 401 -32.86 -17.30 6.54
CA PRO A 401 -31.55 -16.64 6.42
C PRO A 401 -30.69 -16.73 7.67
N THR A 402 -31.27 -16.67 8.86
CA THR A 402 -30.61 -16.74 10.18
C THR A 402 -31.03 -17.95 11.01
N GLY A 403 -31.89 -18.84 10.45
CA GLY A 403 -32.38 -20.07 11.06
C GLY A 403 -31.70 -21.32 10.50
N GLY A 404 -32.43 -22.47 10.61
CA GLY A 404 -31.98 -23.75 10.09
C GLY A 404 -31.79 -23.78 8.55
N PRO A 405 -31.36 -24.94 8.04
CA PRO A 405 -31.01 -26.18 8.77
C PRO A 405 -29.66 -26.13 9.50
N ALA A 406 -29.31 -27.24 10.20
CA ALA A 406 -27.96 -27.46 10.68
C ALA A 406 -26.94 -27.28 9.54
N LEU A 407 -25.75 -26.81 9.86
CA LEU A 407 -24.68 -26.66 8.87
C LEU A 407 -24.08 -28.04 8.56
N GLY A 408 -24.25 -28.49 7.32
CA GLY A 408 -23.80 -29.80 6.84
C GLY A 408 -22.28 -29.99 6.99
N ALA A 409 -21.83 -31.24 6.86
CA ALA A 409 -20.41 -31.59 6.89
C ALA A 409 -19.62 -30.78 5.86
N SER A 410 -18.51 -30.17 6.27
CA SER A 410 -17.64 -29.31 5.45
C SER A 410 -18.32 -28.11 4.76
N ALA A 411 -19.57 -27.81 5.08
CA ALA A 411 -20.34 -26.72 4.49
C ALA A 411 -19.93 -25.34 5.05
N THR A 412 -20.11 -24.33 4.22
CA THR A 412 -20.00 -22.90 4.60
C THR A 412 -21.34 -22.20 4.36
N ARG A 413 -21.72 -21.28 5.25
CA ARG A 413 -22.92 -20.45 5.10
C ARG A 413 -22.61 -19.02 5.53
N SER A 414 -23.11 -18.07 4.73
CA SER A 414 -22.94 -16.63 4.95
C SER A 414 -24.12 -16.04 5.74
N PHE A 415 -23.81 -15.04 6.58
CA PHE A 415 -24.78 -14.34 7.40
C PHE A 415 -24.57 -12.83 7.29
N PRO A 416 -25.58 -12.05 6.84
CA PRO A 416 -25.53 -10.60 6.88
C PRO A 416 -25.62 -10.13 8.33
N VAL A 417 -24.73 -9.22 8.69
CA VAL A 417 -24.59 -8.68 10.06
C VAL A 417 -25.12 -7.26 10.13
N THR A 418 -24.66 -6.40 9.19
CA THR A 418 -25.04 -4.99 9.16
C THR A 418 -26.44 -4.80 8.62
N GLY A 419 -27.16 -3.80 9.16
CA GLY A 419 -28.55 -3.55 8.79
C GLY A 419 -29.55 -4.61 9.23
N GLY A 420 -29.09 -5.64 10.00
CA GLY A 420 -29.91 -6.72 10.52
C GLY A 420 -30.50 -6.42 11.92
N VAL A 421 -31.09 -7.47 12.52
CA VAL A 421 -31.82 -7.40 13.81
C VAL A 421 -30.98 -6.94 14.99
N CYS A 422 -29.64 -7.05 14.91
CA CYS A 422 -28.73 -6.69 16.01
C CYS A 422 -28.30 -5.22 16.02
N GLY A 423 -28.80 -4.38 15.12
CA GLY A 423 -28.50 -2.95 15.11
C GLY A 423 -27.03 -2.61 14.82
N VAL A 424 -26.27 -3.52 14.22
CA VAL A 424 -24.89 -3.26 13.79
C VAL A 424 -24.92 -2.31 12.59
N PRO A 425 -24.28 -1.13 12.66
CA PRO A 425 -24.35 -0.14 11.60
C PRO A 425 -23.54 -0.58 10.37
N PRO A 426 -23.84 -0.04 9.15
CA PRO A 426 -23.08 -0.35 7.94
C PRO A 426 -21.61 0.09 7.99
N THR A 427 -21.27 1.00 8.91
CA THR A 427 -19.90 1.49 9.14
C THR A 427 -19.04 0.56 9.99
N ALA A 428 -19.66 -0.46 10.64
CA ALA A 428 -18.93 -1.43 11.45
C ALA A 428 -17.90 -2.20 10.61
N LYS A 429 -16.72 -2.40 11.20
CA LYS A 429 -15.58 -3.11 10.56
C LYS A 429 -15.39 -4.52 11.10
N ALA A 430 -15.81 -4.76 12.33
CA ALA A 430 -15.77 -6.08 12.98
C ALA A 430 -16.88 -6.20 14.00
N ILE A 431 -17.18 -7.44 14.40
CA ILE A 431 -18.13 -7.75 15.49
C ILE A 431 -17.47 -8.59 16.55
N SER A 432 -17.90 -8.38 17.79
CA SER A 432 -17.66 -9.29 18.91
C SER A 432 -18.84 -10.23 19.03
N VAL A 433 -18.56 -11.53 19.02
CA VAL A 433 -19.60 -12.57 19.00
C VAL A 433 -19.31 -13.67 20.01
N ASN A 434 -20.37 -14.35 20.43
CA ASN A 434 -20.30 -15.65 21.07
C ASN A 434 -20.84 -16.71 20.11
N LEU A 435 -19.97 -17.65 19.70
CA LEU A 435 -20.32 -18.78 18.86
C LEU A 435 -20.49 -20.02 19.71
N THR A 436 -21.66 -20.66 19.63
CA THR A 436 -21.98 -21.90 20.36
C THR A 436 -22.25 -23.03 19.38
N ALA A 437 -21.46 -24.10 19.40
CA ALA A 437 -21.73 -25.34 18.71
C ALA A 437 -22.68 -26.20 19.55
N VAL A 438 -23.75 -26.75 18.94
CA VAL A 438 -24.81 -27.48 19.63
C VAL A 438 -25.11 -28.80 18.90
N GLY A 439 -25.17 -29.90 19.65
CA GLY A 439 -25.66 -31.18 19.15
C GLY A 439 -24.84 -31.76 17.96
N ALA A 440 -23.54 -31.55 17.95
CA ALA A 440 -22.67 -32.10 16.94
C ALA A 440 -22.69 -33.63 16.97
N ALA A 441 -22.95 -34.30 15.85
CA ALA A 441 -22.95 -35.75 15.74
C ALA A 441 -21.54 -36.35 15.64
N ALA A 442 -20.52 -35.56 15.29
CA ALA A 442 -19.11 -35.92 15.20
C ALA A 442 -18.23 -34.81 15.80
N PRO A 443 -17.02 -35.14 16.26
CA PRO A 443 -16.06 -34.12 16.68
C PRO A 443 -15.64 -33.26 15.46
N GLY A 444 -15.25 -32.01 15.71
CA GLY A 444 -14.85 -31.08 14.67
C GLY A 444 -14.65 -29.67 15.19
N PHE A 445 -14.80 -28.71 14.28
CA PHE A 445 -14.65 -27.30 14.59
C PHE A 445 -15.58 -26.43 13.75
N LEU A 446 -15.84 -25.22 14.24
CA LEU A 446 -16.42 -24.12 13.43
C LEU A 446 -15.39 -23.02 13.28
N VAL A 447 -15.40 -22.37 12.11
CA VAL A 447 -14.58 -21.21 11.80
C VAL A 447 -15.47 -20.05 11.37
N LEU A 448 -15.24 -18.87 11.95
CA LEU A 448 -15.83 -17.59 11.54
C LEU A 448 -14.79 -16.80 10.73
N PHE A 449 -15.21 -16.20 9.63
CA PHE A 449 -14.35 -15.37 8.79
C PHE A 449 -15.15 -14.38 7.93
N PRO A 450 -14.54 -13.29 7.38
CA PRO A 450 -15.25 -12.33 6.51
C PRO A 450 -15.93 -12.99 5.32
N GLY A 451 -17.03 -12.41 4.85
CA GLY A 451 -17.84 -12.95 3.75
C GLY A 451 -17.09 -13.09 2.42
N ASP A 452 -16.17 -12.16 2.15
CA ASP A 452 -15.36 -12.08 0.92
C ASP A 452 -14.00 -12.80 0.99
N ALA A 453 -13.69 -13.45 2.12
CA ALA A 453 -12.43 -14.17 2.26
C ALA A 453 -12.36 -15.39 1.32
N PHE A 454 -11.25 -15.57 0.63
CA PHE A 454 -10.99 -16.68 -0.32
C PHE A 454 -10.96 -18.09 0.33
N GLY A 455 -11.26 -18.20 1.62
CA GLY A 455 -11.33 -19.43 2.37
C GLY A 455 -11.24 -19.20 3.87
N PRO A 456 -11.52 -20.24 4.67
CA PRO A 456 -11.42 -20.13 6.10
C PRO A 456 -9.96 -19.99 6.53
N PRO A 457 -9.67 -19.23 7.59
CA PRO A 457 -8.33 -19.20 8.20
C PRO A 457 -7.93 -20.60 8.69
N LEU A 458 -6.63 -20.83 8.84
CA LEU A 458 -6.08 -22.09 9.33
C LEU A 458 -6.45 -22.39 10.78
N ALA A 459 -6.87 -21.37 11.55
CA ALA A 459 -7.27 -21.51 12.96
C ALA A 459 -8.79 -21.64 13.09
N SER A 460 -9.23 -22.57 13.92
CA SER A 460 -10.65 -22.72 14.27
C SER A 460 -11.10 -21.66 15.27
N THR A 461 -12.35 -21.18 15.15
CA THR A 461 -12.96 -20.32 16.15
C THR A 461 -13.38 -21.12 17.38
N ILE A 462 -13.88 -22.33 17.19
CA ILE A 462 -14.25 -23.25 18.29
C ILE A 462 -14.05 -24.71 17.85
N ASN A 463 -13.48 -25.51 18.75
CA ASN A 463 -13.39 -26.95 18.61
C ASN A 463 -14.41 -27.63 19.52
N PHE A 464 -15.02 -28.72 19.08
CA PHE A 464 -16.03 -29.47 19.82
C PHE A 464 -15.89 -30.99 19.64
N THR A 465 -16.42 -31.72 20.60
CA THR A 465 -16.59 -33.17 20.57
C THR A 465 -18.05 -33.53 20.34
N ALA A 466 -18.32 -34.72 19.83
CA ALA A 466 -19.68 -35.21 19.58
C ALA A 466 -20.52 -35.15 20.87
N GLY A 467 -21.78 -34.72 20.76
CA GLY A 467 -22.76 -34.64 21.85
C GLY A 467 -22.55 -33.52 22.87
N VAL A 468 -21.46 -32.74 22.77
CA VAL A 468 -21.14 -31.68 23.73
C VAL A 468 -21.44 -30.30 23.13
N THR A 469 -22.21 -29.52 23.89
CA THR A 469 -22.40 -28.08 23.60
C THR A 469 -21.19 -27.28 24.11
N ARG A 470 -20.61 -26.48 23.23
CA ARG A 470 -19.48 -25.60 23.56
C ARG A 470 -19.69 -24.20 22.98
N ALA A 471 -19.22 -23.21 23.73
CA ALA A 471 -19.24 -21.82 23.32
C ALA A 471 -17.83 -21.20 23.35
N ASN A 472 -17.56 -20.23 22.49
CA ASN A 472 -16.36 -19.41 22.50
C ASN A 472 -16.67 -18.01 21.99
N ASN A 473 -15.99 -17.02 22.57
CA ASN A 473 -16.05 -15.64 22.09
C ASN A 473 -15.01 -15.43 20.98
N ALA A 474 -15.36 -14.60 20.01
CA ALA A 474 -14.47 -14.21 18.92
C ALA A 474 -14.72 -12.78 18.50
N VAL A 475 -13.69 -12.13 17.96
CA VAL A 475 -13.81 -10.91 17.18
C VAL A 475 -13.64 -11.31 15.71
N VAL A 476 -14.60 -10.93 14.86
CA VAL A 476 -14.64 -11.32 13.46
C VAL A 476 -14.75 -10.07 12.60
N PRO A 477 -13.80 -9.81 11.71
CA PRO A 477 -13.93 -8.74 10.71
C PRO A 477 -15.15 -8.97 9.82
N LEU A 478 -15.77 -7.88 9.37
CA LEU A 478 -16.83 -7.88 8.38
C LEU A 478 -16.21 -7.65 6.98
N ASP A 479 -16.82 -8.23 5.96
CA ASP A 479 -16.50 -7.87 4.58
C ASP A 479 -17.08 -6.49 4.20
N GLY A 480 -16.79 -6.04 2.98
CA GLY A 480 -17.31 -4.76 2.47
C GLY A 480 -18.83 -4.67 2.39
N SER A 481 -19.54 -5.80 2.44
CA SER A 481 -21.03 -5.88 2.48
C SER A 481 -21.59 -6.04 3.90
N GLY A 482 -20.73 -6.12 4.91
CA GLY A 482 -21.13 -6.33 6.30
C GLY A 482 -21.53 -7.78 6.61
N THR A 483 -20.89 -8.75 5.95
CA THR A 483 -21.22 -10.19 6.00
C THR A 483 -20.10 -10.99 6.65
N ILE A 484 -20.45 -12.11 7.30
CA ILE A 484 -19.51 -13.12 7.79
C ILE A 484 -19.88 -14.50 7.27
N ASN A 485 -18.90 -15.38 7.21
CA ASN A 485 -19.05 -16.81 6.91
C ASN A 485 -18.87 -17.67 8.17
N VAL A 486 -19.66 -18.74 8.24
CA VAL A 486 -19.48 -19.83 9.22
C VAL A 486 -19.19 -21.10 8.45
N LYS A 487 -18.04 -21.76 8.70
CA LYS A 487 -17.69 -23.05 8.11
C LYS A 487 -17.70 -24.13 9.18
N ASN A 488 -18.31 -25.26 8.85
CA ASN A 488 -18.24 -26.51 9.59
C ASN A 488 -17.07 -27.36 9.11
N GLY A 489 -16.09 -27.63 9.96
CA GLY A 489 -14.95 -28.52 9.67
C GLY A 489 -15.10 -29.91 10.29
N SER A 490 -16.34 -30.36 10.59
CA SER A 490 -16.61 -31.74 11.02
C SER A 490 -17.10 -32.61 9.88
N ALA A 491 -17.06 -33.93 10.10
CA ALA A 491 -17.59 -34.93 9.17
C ALA A 491 -19.12 -35.09 9.23
N ALA A 492 -19.81 -34.37 10.12
CA ALA A 492 -21.25 -34.43 10.31
C ALA A 492 -21.86 -33.04 10.41
N ALA A 493 -23.19 -32.94 10.31
CA ALA A 493 -23.88 -31.68 10.51
C ALA A 493 -23.79 -31.21 11.98
N VAL A 494 -23.74 -29.90 12.16
CA VAL A 494 -23.73 -29.26 13.49
C VAL A 494 -24.71 -28.09 13.52
N HIS A 495 -25.46 -28.00 14.59
CA HIS A 495 -26.21 -26.79 14.92
C HIS A 495 -25.30 -25.78 15.59
N PHE A 496 -25.52 -24.51 15.34
CA PHE A 496 -24.84 -23.44 16.07
C PHE A 496 -25.76 -22.29 16.37
N VAL A 497 -25.36 -21.53 17.37
CA VAL A 497 -25.94 -20.26 17.80
C VAL A 497 -24.86 -19.21 17.69
N LEU A 498 -25.20 -18.05 17.17
CA LEU A 498 -24.32 -16.90 17.04
C LEU A 498 -24.98 -15.67 17.65
N ASP A 499 -24.42 -15.21 18.75
CA ASP A 499 -24.87 -14.02 19.48
C ASP A 499 -23.86 -12.89 19.31
N VAL A 500 -24.32 -11.68 18.95
CA VAL A 500 -23.50 -10.47 18.84
C VAL A 500 -23.53 -9.72 20.16
N ASN A 501 -22.35 -9.35 20.69
CA ASN A 501 -22.18 -8.63 21.96
C ASN A 501 -21.78 -7.16 21.74
N GLY A 502 -21.27 -6.84 20.58
CA GLY A 502 -20.79 -5.50 20.21
C GLY A 502 -20.17 -5.47 18.83
N TYR A 503 -19.81 -4.29 18.39
CA TYR A 503 -19.12 -4.07 17.13
C TYR A 503 -17.99 -3.05 17.28
N PHE A 504 -17.11 -3.04 16.31
CA PHE A 504 -15.98 -2.12 16.20
C PHE A 504 -16.20 -1.24 14.96
N GLN A 505 -15.95 0.06 15.11
CA GLN A 505 -16.20 1.05 14.05
C GLN A 505 -14.98 1.93 13.78
#